data_986b70b9a287b38257c7b9ee8ff0273d
#
_entry.id   986b70b9a287b38257c7b9ee8ff0273d
#
_cell.length_a   1.000
_cell.length_b   1.000
_cell.length_c   1.000
_cell.angle_alpha   90.00
_cell.angle_beta   90.00
_cell.angle_gamma   90.00
#
_symmetry.space_group_name_H-M   'P 1'
#
loop_
_entity.id
_entity.type
_entity.pdbx_description
1 polymer ?
#
loop_
_entity_poly.entity_id
_entity_poly.type
_entity_poly.pdbx_seq_one_letter_code
_entity_poly.pdbx_strand_id
1 'polypeptide(L)'
;VFGMVTSNIRFREREILSRYLRAMSERIGRPVSDNKPIIDGALLDGSRINIIFSDDVSMLGPSFTIRKFAEETISIIQLIKWGTISTQVAAYIWICLEYGMSVLVSGETASGKTTTLNAILPFIDHNVKIYSAEDTPEVKVRHKIWQRLVTRDSKNEESRVEMFDSLKAALRSRPRYIIIGEIRGVEGATDFQAMQTGHPVIATFHASSIVKMIQR
;
A
#
# COMPACT_ATOMS: atom_id res chain seq x y z
N VAL A 1 -2.05 14.74 -15.58
CA VAL A 1 -3.03 13.74 -15.15
C VAL A 1 -4.18 13.80 -16.13
N PHE A 2 -4.34 12.80 -16.96
CA PHE A 2 -5.49 12.65 -17.82
C PHE A 2 -6.67 12.32 -16.89
N GLY A 3 -7.75 13.09 -16.94
CA GLY A 3 -8.95 12.85 -16.15
C GLY A 3 -9.62 11.51 -16.51
N MET A 4 -10.87 11.34 -16.10
CA MET A 4 -11.67 10.15 -16.44
C MET A 4 -11.86 10.06 -17.96
N VAL A 5 -11.54 8.91 -18.53
CA VAL A 5 -11.69 8.61 -19.95
C VAL A 5 -12.73 7.51 -20.12
N THR A 6 -13.65 7.73 -21.04
CA THR A 6 -14.69 6.73 -21.34
C THR A 6 -14.08 5.54 -22.12
N SER A 7 -14.38 4.31 -21.66
CA SER A 7 -13.98 3.08 -22.36
C SER A 7 -14.99 2.72 -23.45
N ASN A 8 -14.52 2.06 -24.51
CA ASN A 8 -15.37 1.41 -25.52
C ASN A 8 -15.88 0.03 -25.07
N ILE A 9 -15.43 -0.46 -23.90
CA ILE A 9 -15.88 -1.72 -23.30
C ILE A 9 -17.13 -1.44 -22.47
N ARG A 10 -18.22 -2.17 -22.74
CA ARG A 10 -19.49 -2.04 -22.03
C ARG A 10 -20.09 -3.40 -21.77
N PHE A 11 -20.70 -3.59 -20.61
CA PHE A 11 -21.62 -4.68 -20.35
C PHE A 11 -22.96 -4.33 -21.02
N ARG A 12 -23.44 -5.20 -21.92
CA ARG A 12 -24.67 -4.92 -22.69
C ARG A 12 -25.92 -5.05 -21.84
N GLU A 13 -25.91 -5.96 -20.88
CA GLU A 13 -27.02 -6.30 -20.00
C GLU A 13 -26.56 -6.30 -18.55
N ARG A 14 -27.47 -5.90 -17.66
CA ARG A 14 -27.23 -5.84 -16.21
C ARG A 14 -26.98 -7.21 -15.61
N GLU A 15 -27.71 -8.21 -16.09
CA GLU A 15 -27.58 -9.60 -15.67
C GLU A 15 -26.19 -10.18 -15.98
N ILE A 16 -25.61 -9.80 -17.10
CA ILE A 16 -24.24 -10.20 -17.46
C ILE A 16 -23.24 -9.60 -16.49
N LEU A 17 -23.39 -8.32 -16.13
CA LEU A 17 -22.54 -7.67 -15.14
C LEU A 17 -22.71 -8.34 -13.76
N SER A 18 -23.93 -8.60 -13.33
CA SER A 18 -24.21 -9.24 -12.04
C SER A 18 -23.58 -10.63 -11.94
N ARG A 19 -23.70 -11.45 -12.97
CA ARG A 19 -23.03 -12.77 -13.04
C ARG A 19 -21.52 -12.67 -13.00
N TYR A 20 -20.96 -11.70 -13.73
CA TYR A 20 -19.53 -11.44 -13.74
C TYR A 20 -19.02 -11.06 -12.33
N LEU A 21 -19.71 -10.16 -11.63
CA LEU A 21 -19.34 -9.70 -10.30
C LEU A 21 -19.46 -10.82 -9.26
N ARG A 22 -20.48 -11.67 -9.33
CA ARG A 22 -20.58 -12.87 -8.47
C ARG A 22 -19.38 -13.80 -8.69
N ALA A 23 -19.10 -14.17 -9.93
CA ALA A 23 -17.97 -15.04 -10.25
C ALA A 23 -16.63 -14.45 -9.80
N MET A 24 -16.42 -13.12 -9.96
CA MET A 24 -15.22 -12.43 -9.48
C MET A 24 -15.13 -12.47 -7.96
N SER A 25 -16.23 -12.20 -7.26
CA SER A 25 -16.29 -12.20 -5.80
C SER A 25 -16.00 -13.59 -5.20
N GLU A 26 -16.47 -14.65 -5.84
CA GLU A 26 -16.19 -16.04 -5.48
C GLU A 26 -14.70 -16.38 -5.67
N ARG A 27 -14.12 -15.97 -6.81
CA ARG A 27 -12.69 -16.20 -7.11
C ARG A 27 -11.75 -15.55 -6.10
N ILE A 28 -12.11 -14.39 -5.55
CA ILE A 28 -11.33 -13.72 -4.52
C ILE A 28 -11.66 -14.22 -3.10
N GLY A 29 -12.52 -15.22 -2.97
CA GLY A 29 -12.93 -15.81 -1.69
C GLY A 29 -13.82 -14.88 -0.82
N ARG A 30 -14.43 -13.87 -1.42
CA ARG A 30 -15.33 -12.91 -0.75
C ARG A 30 -16.63 -12.76 -1.51
N PRO A 31 -17.52 -13.77 -1.47
CA PRO A 31 -18.75 -13.76 -2.26
C PRO A 31 -19.66 -12.59 -1.88
N VAL A 32 -20.20 -11.92 -2.90
CA VAL A 32 -21.22 -10.87 -2.75
C VAL A 32 -22.61 -11.48 -2.63
N SER A 33 -23.47 -10.83 -1.86
CA SER A 33 -24.90 -11.13 -1.74
C SER A 33 -25.65 -9.85 -1.39
N ASP A 34 -26.96 -9.88 -1.42
CA ASP A 34 -27.81 -8.75 -1.01
C ASP A 34 -27.58 -8.37 0.47
N ASN A 35 -27.26 -9.35 1.32
CA ASN A 35 -26.87 -9.12 2.72
C ASN A 35 -25.43 -8.59 2.90
N LYS A 36 -24.59 -8.76 1.89
CA LYS A 36 -23.21 -8.26 1.85
C LYS A 36 -22.89 -7.68 0.48
N PRO A 37 -23.50 -6.53 0.16
CA PRO A 37 -23.44 -5.97 -1.20
C PRO A 37 -22.11 -5.30 -1.53
N ILE A 38 -21.34 -4.88 -0.54
CA ILE A 38 -20.07 -4.18 -0.75
C ILE A 38 -18.92 -5.07 -0.28
N ILE A 39 -17.97 -5.29 -1.17
CA ILE A 39 -16.74 -6.03 -0.85
C ILE A 39 -15.51 -5.36 -1.46
N ASP A 40 -14.41 -5.49 -0.74
CA ASP A 40 -13.06 -5.20 -1.22
C ASP A 40 -12.26 -6.49 -1.27
N GLY A 41 -11.43 -6.63 -2.30
CA GLY A 41 -10.59 -7.81 -2.45
C GLY A 41 -9.35 -7.55 -3.30
N ALA A 42 -8.48 -8.54 -3.38
CA ALA A 42 -7.33 -8.55 -4.26
C ALA A 42 -7.52 -9.59 -5.37
N LEU A 43 -7.25 -9.20 -6.60
CA LEU A 43 -7.19 -10.10 -7.75
C LEU A 43 -5.89 -10.91 -7.72
N LEU A 44 -5.80 -11.96 -8.54
CA LEU A 44 -4.62 -12.83 -8.60
C LEU A 44 -3.33 -12.09 -9.01
N ASP A 45 -3.46 -11.02 -9.77
CA ASP A 45 -2.35 -10.15 -10.17
C ASP A 45 -1.96 -9.11 -9.09
N GLY A 46 -2.63 -9.13 -7.92
CA GLY A 46 -2.43 -8.17 -6.84
C GLY A 46 -3.22 -6.87 -6.99
N SER A 47 -3.94 -6.67 -8.09
CA SER A 47 -4.84 -5.51 -8.28
C SER A 47 -5.95 -5.54 -7.24
N ARG A 48 -6.36 -4.37 -6.76
CA ARG A 48 -7.51 -4.24 -5.85
C ARG A 48 -8.80 -4.15 -6.64
N ILE A 49 -9.84 -4.83 -6.16
CA ILE A 49 -11.19 -4.68 -6.67
C ILE A 49 -12.15 -4.31 -5.53
N ASN A 50 -12.94 -3.26 -5.76
CA ASN A 50 -14.11 -2.93 -4.96
C ASN A 50 -15.33 -3.30 -5.79
N ILE A 51 -16.28 -4.03 -5.22
CA ILE A 51 -17.54 -4.42 -5.86
C ILE A 51 -18.69 -3.88 -5.02
N ILE A 52 -19.64 -3.22 -5.67
CA ILE A 52 -20.94 -2.82 -5.11
C ILE A 52 -22.00 -3.56 -5.90
N PHE A 53 -22.71 -4.50 -5.27
CA PHE A 53 -23.52 -5.51 -5.98
C PHE A 53 -25.01 -5.21 -5.96
N SER A 54 -25.55 -4.70 -4.86
CA SER A 54 -27.00 -4.57 -4.67
C SER A 54 -27.59 -3.31 -5.31
N ASP A 55 -28.82 -3.44 -5.82
CA ASP A 55 -29.55 -2.37 -6.48
C ASP A 55 -30.15 -1.35 -5.51
N ASP A 56 -30.41 -1.76 -4.29
CA ASP A 56 -30.87 -0.87 -3.20
C ASP A 56 -29.73 -0.05 -2.58
N VAL A 57 -28.48 -0.49 -2.75
CA VAL A 57 -27.28 0.22 -2.33
C VAL A 57 -26.71 1.10 -3.46
N SER A 58 -26.74 0.61 -4.69
CA SER A 58 -26.28 1.34 -5.88
C SER A 58 -27.46 1.66 -6.80
N MET A 59 -27.99 2.87 -6.72
CA MET A 59 -29.18 3.31 -7.46
C MET A 59 -29.09 3.15 -8.99
N LEU A 60 -27.87 3.17 -9.54
CA LEU A 60 -27.61 2.99 -10.96
C LEU A 60 -27.29 1.53 -11.34
N GLY A 61 -27.39 0.61 -10.38
CA GLY A 61 -27.09 -0.81 -10.54
C GLY A 61 -25.70 -1.21 -10.03
N PRO A 62 -25.37 -2.51 -10.11
CA PRO A 62 -24.11 -3.02 -9.63
C PRO A 62 -22.93 -2.40 -10.35
N SER A 63 -21.84 -2.20 -9.63
CA SER A 63 -20.63 -1.57 -10.14
C SER A 63 -19.38 -2.20 -9.56
N PHE A 64 -18.24 -1.95 -10.19
CA PHE A 64 -16.94 -2.33 -9.66
C PHE A 64 -15.87 -1.33 -10.05
N THR A 65 -14.85 -1.26 -9.25
CA THR A 65 -13.66 -0.46 -9.50
C THR A 65 -12.43 -1.33 -9.33
N ILE A 66 -11.54 -1.32 -10.33
CA ILE A 66 -10.25 -2.01 -10.26
C ILE A 66 -9.13 -0.97 -10.17
N ARG A 67 -8.37 -1.03 -9.09
CA ARG A 67 -7.11 -0.30 -8.98
C ARG A 67 -5.97 -1.25 -9.37
N LYS A 68 -5.48 -1.08 -10.58
CA LYS A 68 -4.44 -1.95 -11.12
C LYS A 68 -3.16 -1.87 -10.30
N PHE A 69 -2.58 -3.03 -10.04
CA PHE A 69 -1.26 -3.15 -9.47
C PHE A 69 -0.23 -2.84 -10.57
N ALA A 70 0.66 -1.88 -10.32
CA ALA A 70 1.74 -1.59 -11.26
C ALA A 70 2.80 -2.69 -11.16
N GLU A 71 3.06 -3.44 -12.23
CA GLU A 71 4.07 -4.50 -12.26
C GLU A 71 5.48 -3.92 -12.08
N GLU A 72 5.75 -2.79 -12.74
CA GLU A 72 7.05 -2.12 -12.66
C GLU A 72 7.04 -0.95 -11.68
N THR A 73 8.09 -0.83 -10.90
CA THR A 73 8.31 0.32 -10.04
C THR A 73 8.99 1.44 -10.82
N ILE A 74 8.51 2.66 -10.63
CA ILE A 74 9.17 3.85 -11.15
C ILE A 74 10.50 4.01 -10.41
N SER A 75 11.60 4.11 -11.15
CA SER A 75 12.92 4.28 -10.57
C SER A 75 13.17 5.72 -10.13
N ILE A 76 14.12 5.91 -9.20
CA ILE A 76 14.55 7.25 -8.79
C ILE A 76 15.10 8.06 -9.98
N ILE A 77 15.75 7.41 -10.95
CA ILE A 77 16.23 8.06 -12.17
C ILE A 77 15.08 8.59 -13.00
N GLN A 78 13.96 7.87 -13.06
CA GLN A 78 12.77 8.34 -13.78
C GLN A 78 12.12 9.52 -13.06
N LEU A 79 12.07 9.53 -11.72
CA LEU A 79 11.58 10.68 -10.94
C LEU A 79 12.45 11.93 -11.16
N ILE A 80 13.77 11.76 -11.26
CA ILE A 80 14.70 12.86 -11.58
C ILE A 80 14.44 13.37 -13.01
N LYS A 81 14.30 12.49 -14.00
CA LYS A 81 14.02 12.88 -15.39
C LYS A 81 12.70 13.63 -15.52
N TRP A 82 11.71 13.31 -14.72
CA TRP A 82 10.43 14.04 -14.69
C TRP A 82 10.46 15.33 -13.88
N GLY A 83 11.59 15.66 -13.24
CA GLY A 83 11.71 16.82 -12.36
C GLY A 83 10.92 16.72 -11.06
N THR A 84 10.47 15.51 -10.70
CA THR A 84 9.74 15.28 -9.44
C THR A 84 10.66 15.40 -8.24
N ILE A 85 11.92 14.98 -8.38
CA ILE A 85 12.95 15.08 -7.36
C ILE A 85 14.26 15.55 -8.00
N SER A 86 15.03 16.40 -7.30
CA SER A 86 16.34 16.80 -7.79
C SER A 86 17.42 15.74 -7.52
N THR A 87 18.51 15.77 -8.27
CA THR A 87 19.67 14.87 -8.05
C THR A 87 20.28 15.06 -6.68
N GLN A 88 20.31 16.28 -6.16
CA GLN A 88 20.83 16.59 -4.83
C GLN A 88 19.99 15.97 -3.74
N VAL A 89 18.66 16.06 -3.83
CA VAL A 89 17.73 15.44 -2.87
C VAL A 89 17.82 13.92 -2.96
N ALA A 90 17.90 13.33 -4.15
CA ALA A 90 18.08 11.90 -4.32
C ALA A 90 19.39 11.41 -3.69
N ALA A 91 20.51 12.11 -3.90
CA ALA A 91 21.79 11.79 -3.27
C ALA A 91 21.76 11.94 -1.75
N TYR A 92 21.07 12.96 -1.23
CA TYR A 92 20.90 13.15 0.20
C TYR A 92 20.12 11.99 0.84
N ILE A 93 18.99 11.58 0.22
CA ILE A 93 18.21 10.43 0.69
C ILE A 93 19.05 9.15 0.65
N TRP A 94 19.85 8.95 -0.39
CA TRP A 94 20.75 7.80 -0.47
C TRP A 94 21.71 7.76 0.72
N ILE A 95 22.39 8.86 1.02
CA ILE A 95 23.28 8.96 2.17
C ILE A 95 22.51 8.69 3.48
N CYS A 96 21.34 9.28 3.67
CA CYS A 96 20.51 9.01 4.84
C CYS A 96 20.22 7.51 5.01
N LEU A 97 19.83 6.82 3.94
CA LEU A 97 19.54 5.39 4.00
C LEU A 97 20.80 4.54 4.20
N GLU A 98 21.95 4.92 3.66
CA GLU A 98 23.19 4.22 3.89
C GLU A 98 23.61 4.26 5.36
N TYR A 99 23.42 5.42 6.01
CA TYR A 99 23.69 5.61 7.45
C TYR A 99 22.58 5.10 8.38
N GLY A 100 21.55 4.46 7.87
CA GLY A 100 20.47 3.89 8.69
C GLY A 100 19.55 4.94 9.30
N MET A 101 19.29 6.03 8.60
CA MET A 101 18.33 7.05 9.02
C MET A 101 16.92 6.63 8.60
N SER A 102 15.93 6.99 9.41
CA SER A 102 14.52 6.83 9.06
C SER A 102 14.08 7.87 8.03
N VAL A 103 13.24 7.47 7.09
CA VAL A 103 12.70 8.35 6.04
C VAL A 103 11.18 8.25 5.99
N LEU A 104 10.51 9.38 6.19
CA LEU A 104 9.05 9.48 6.12
C LEU A 104 8.65 10.24 4.85
N VAL A 105 7.84 9.61 4.00
CA VAL A 105 7.30 10.21 2.78
C VAL A 105 5.86 10.64 3.05
N SER A 106 5.64 11.94 3.22
CA SER A 106 4.32 12.48 3.53
C SER A 106 3.67 13.16 2.33
N GLY A 107 2.35 13.18 2.29
CA GLY A 107 1.57 13.85 1.26
C GLY A 107 0.10 13.43 1.27
N GLU A 108 -0.70 14.09 0.44
CA GLU A 108 -2.11 13.78 0.27
C GLU A 108 -2.33 12.48 -0.53
N THR A 109 -3.58 12.03 -0.63
CA THR A 109 -3.96 10.87 -1.45
C THR A 109 -3.56 11.10 -2.90
N ALA A 110 -3.05 10.06 -3.56
CA ALA A 110 -2.59 10.08 -4.96
C ALA A 110 -1.44 11.06 -5.26
N SER A 111 -0.71 11.55 -4.24
CA SER A 111 0.46 12.43 -4.43
C SER A 111 1.74 11.70 -4.84
N GLY A 112 1.71 10.37 -4.95
CA GLY A 112 2.88 9.56 -5.33
C GLY A 112 3.74 9.09 -4.16
N LYS A 113 3.24 9.09 -2.91
CA LYS A 113 3.98 8.64 -1.72
C LYS A 113 4.59 7.24 -1.88
N THR A 114 3.76 6.24 -2.17
CA THR A 114 4.21 4.85 -2.34
C THR A 114 5.14 4.70 -3.55
N THR A 115 4.92 5.49 -4.60
CA THR A 115 5.81 5.54 -5.76
C THR A 115 7.20 6.03 -5.37
N THR A 116 7.27 7.12 -4.62
CA THR A 116 8.53 7.69 -4.10
C THR A 116 9.20 6.73 -3.13
N LEU A 117 8.44 6.14 -2.20
CA LEU A 117 8.95 5.13 -1.29
C LEU A 117 9.61 3.98 -2.07
N ASN A 118 8.92 3.37 -3.02
CA ASN A 118 9.47 2.29 -3.84
C ASN A 118 10.70 2.72 -4.65
N ALA A 119 10.76 3.98 -5.10
CA ALA A 119 11.89 4.50 -5.88
C ALA A 119 13.18 4.65 -5.05
N ILE A 120 13.08 4.86 -3.72
CA ILE A 120 14.23 5.03 -2.83
C ILE A 120 14.69 3.72 -2.17
N LEU A 121 13.87 2.66 -2.14
CA LEU A 121 14.25 1.37 -1.54
C LEU A 121 15.51 0.74 -2.13
N PRO A 122 15.82 0.90 -3.45
CA PRO A 122 17.07 0.41 -4.02
C PRO A 122 18.35 1.06 -3.46
N PHE A 123 18.25 2.14 -2.70
CA PHE A 123 19.39 2.76 -2.03
C PHE A 123 19.85 1.98 -0.78
N ILE A 124 19.02 1.09 -0.27
CA ILE A 124 19.37 0.21 0.85
C ILE A 124 20.31 -0.89 0.33
N ASP A 125 21.34 -1.22 1.12
CA ASP A 125 22.27 -2.32 0.79
C ASP A 125 21.50 -3.63 0.54
N HIS A 126 21.74 -4.28 -0.59
CA HIS A 126 21.07 -5.50 -1.01
C HIS A 126 21.30 -6.71 -0.10
N ASN A 127 22.32 -6.69 0.75
CA ASN A 127 22.71 -7.80 1.61
C ASN A 127 22.04 -7.74 3.00
N VAL A 128 21.25 -6.70 3.28
CA VAL A 128 20.61 -6.56 4.58
C VAL A 128 19.20 -7.19 4.59
N LYS A 129 18.75 -7.55 5.79
CA LYS A 129 17.39 -8.04 6.00
C LYS A 129 16.42 -6.86 6.07
N ILE A 130 15.37 -6.93 5.26
CA ILE A 130 14.25 -6.00 5.26
C ILE A 130 13.00 -6.70 5.76
N TYR A 131 12.20 -5.94 6.50
CA TYR A 131 10.88 -6.32 6.96
C TYR A 131 9.87 -5.30 6.46
N SER A 132 8.77 -5.72 5.85
CA SER A 132 7.70 -4.81 5.48
C SER A 132 6.37 -5.22 6.08
N ALA A 133 5.59 -4.22 6.52
CA ALA A 133 4.24 -4.36 7.02
C ALA A 133 3.31 -3.43 6.23
N GLU A 134 2.23 -3.98 5.71
CA GLU A 134 1.31 -3.29 4.80
C GLU A 134 -0.14 -3.75 5.02
N ASP A 135 -1.10 -2.85 4.88
CA ASP A 135 -2.51 -3.23 4.75
C ASP A 135 -2.79 -3.79 3.36
N THR A 136 -2.13 -3.24 2.37
CA THR A 136 -2.18 -3.68 0.98
C THR A 136 -0.78 -3.77 0.44
N PRO A 137 -0.46 -4.86 -0.21
CA PRO A 137 0.87 -5.13 -0.72
C PRO A 137 1.23 -4.24 -1.91
N GLU A 138 1.72 -3.02 -1.67
CA GLU A 138 2.18 -2.06 -2.67
C GLU A 138 3.71 -1.87 -2.68
N VAL A 139 4.39 -2.23 -1.58
CA VAL A 139 5.85 -2.15 -1.47
C VAL A 139 6.51 -3.23 -2.31
N LYS A 140 7.57 -2.86 -3.00
CA LYS A 140 8.37 -3.76 -3.84
C LYS A 140 9.84 -3.65 -3.48
N VAL A 141 10.35 -4.69 -2.84
CA VAL A 141 11.74 -4.81 -2.43
C VAL A 141 12.45 -5.86 -3.28
N ARG A 142 13.64 -5.54 -3.78
CA ARG A 142 14.46 -6.48 -4.58
C ARG A 142 15.53 -7.22 -3.76
N HIS A 143 15.48 -7.08 -2.44
CA HIS A 143 16.44 -7.71 -1.53
C HIS A 143 16.19 -9.21 -1.40
N LYS A 144 17.24 -9.99 -1.27
CA LYS A 144 17.17 -11.44 -1.12
C LYS A 144 16.52 -11.86 0.21
N ILE A 145 16.74 -11.07 1.26
CA ILE A 145 16.21 -11.34 2.61
C ILE A 145 15.13 -10.31 2.90
N TRP A 146 13.95 -10.57 2.37
CA TRP A 146 12.77 -9.74 2.60
C TRP A 146 11.65 -10.56 3.22
N GLN A 147 11.22 -10.13 4.40
CA GLN A 147 10.04 -10.68 5.07
C GLN A 147 8.88 -9.71 4.93
N ARG A 148 7.88 -10.12 4.19
CA ARG A 148 6.70 -9.31 3.88
C ARG A 148 5.52 -9.78 4.69
N LEU A 149 4.92 -8.88 5.46
CA LEU A 149 3.65 -9.10 6.15
C LEU A 149 2.55 -8.20 5.59
N VAL A 150 1.35 -8.75 5.58
CA VAL A 150 0.13 -8.03 5.22
C VAL A 150 -0.87 -8.22 6.34
N THR A 151 -1.55 -7.17 6.74
CA THR A 151 -2.63 -7.23 7.74
C THR A 151 -3.76 -8.13 7.24
N ARG A 152 -4.43 -8.77 8.16
CA ARG A 152 -5.57 -9.62 7.86
C ARG A 152 -6.76 -9.22 8.71
N ASP A 153 -7.78 -8.68 8.07
CA ASP A 153 -9.07 -8.47 8.71
C ASP A 153 -9.83 -9.80 8.82
N SER A 154 -10.30 -10.11 10.01
CA SER A 154 -11.05 -11.33 10.31
C SER A 154 -12.12 -11.05 11.36
N LYS A 155 -13.28 -11.73 11.24
CA LYS A 155 -14.32 -11.73 12.29
C LYS A 155 -13.90 -12.49 13.55
N ASN A 156 -12.97 -13.44 13.42
CA ASN A 156 -12.38 -14.13 14.55
C ASN A 156 -11.14 -13.35 15.00
N GLU A 157 -11.14 -12.86 16.22
CA GLU A 157 -10.04 -12.09 16.82
C GLU A 157 -8.70 -12.84 16.79
N GLU A 158 -8.71 -14.17 17.03
CA GLU A 158 -7.49 -14.99 17.01
C GLU A 158 -6.83 -15.06 15.63
N SER A 159 -7.60 -14.86 14.57
CA SER A 159 -7.09 -14.89 13.19
C SER A 159 -6.87 -13.50 12.59
N ARG A 160 -7.22 -12.44 13.32
CA ARG A 160 -6.96 -11.06 12.94
C ARG A 160 -5.49 -10.73 13.09
N VAL A 161 -4.91 -10.04 12.14
CA VAL A 161 -3.52 -9.57 12.19
C VAL A 161 -3.53 -8.08 11.90
N GLU A 162 -3.24 -7.29 12.91
CA GLU A 162 -3.18 -5.84 12.80
C GLU A 162 -1.75 -5.35 12.46
N MET A 163 -1.64 -4.11 12.03
CA MET A 163 -0.34 -3.48 11.75
C MET A 163 0.59 -3.54 12.97
N PHE A 164 0.03 -3.32 14.16
CA PHE A 164 0.74 -3.40 15.42
C PHE A 164 1.38 -4.78 15.69
N ASP A 165 0.68 -5.86 15.38
CA ASP A 165 1.20 -7.23 15.55
C ASP A 165 2.36 -7.48 14.59
N SER A 166 2.22 -6.98 13.35
CA SER A 166 3.27 -7.04 12.34
C SER A 166 4.53 -6.30 12.78
N LEU A 167 4.39 -5.13 13.40
CA LEU A 167 5.51 -4.35 13.92
C LEU A 167 6.18 -5.02 15.11
N LYS A 168 5.43 -5.58 16.05
CA LYS A 168 6.00 -6.38 17.15
C LYS A 168 6.80 -7.58 16.64
N ALA A 169 6.32 -8.25 15.61
CA ALA A 169 7.05 -9.35 14.98
C ALA A 169 8.32 -8.86 14.28
N ALA A 170 8.27 -7.68 13.64
CA ALA A 170 9.44 -7.05 13.03
C ALA A 170 10.55 -6.80 14.05
N LEU A 171 10.25 -6.17 15.18
CA LEU A 171 11.23 -5.87 16.24
C LEU A 171 11.95 -7.11 16.76
N ARG A 172 11.25 -8.26 16.83
CA ARG A 172 11.84 -9.56 17.25
C ARG A 172 12.68 -10.22 16.15
N SER A 173 12.50 -9.78 14.90
CA SER A 173 13.12 -10.36 13.70
C SER A 173 14.51 -9.75 13.38
N ARG A 174 14.92 -8.69 14.09
CA ARG A 174 16.16 -7.94 13.89
C ARG A 174 16.43 -7.55 12.43
N PRO A 175 15.51 -6.88 11.74
CA PRO A 175 15.76 -6.39 10.40
C PRO A 175 16.72 -5.18 10.45
N ARG A 176 17.41 -4.92 9.33
CA ARG A 176 18.17 -3.66 9.18
C ARG A 176 17.22 -2.49 8.93
N TYR A 177 16.10 -2.72 8.21
CA TYR A 177 15.08 -1.72 7.92
C TYR A 177 13.69 -2.30 8.13
N ILE A 178 12.79 -1.50 8.68
CA ILE A 178 11.37 -1.75 8.74
C ILE A 178 10.69 -0.80 7.73
N ILE A 179 9.92 -1.35 6.80
CA ILE A 179 9.17 -0.58 5.82
C ILE A 179 7.69 -0.69 6.18
N ILE A 180 7.01 0.45 6.29
CA ILE A 180 5.59 0.53 6.59
C ILE A 180 4.89 1.16 5.40
N GLY A 181 3.95 0.42 4.82
CA GLY A 181 3.23 0.87 3.62
C GLY A 181 2.56 2.22 3.83
N GLU A 182 1.81 2.36 4.93
CA GLU A 182 1.16 3.62 5.30
C GLU A 182 0.87 3.67 6.80
N ILE A 183 1.20 4.78 7.44
CA ILE A 183 0.85 5.08 8.83
C ILE A 183 -0.45 5.88 8.84
N ARG A 184 -1.51 5.36 9.49
CA ARG A 184 -2.85 5.97 9.49
C ARG A 184 -3.37 6.39 10.86
N GLY A 185 -2.88 5.81 11.95
CA GLY A 185 -3.49 6.00 13.26
C GLY A 185 -2.53 5.75 14.42
N VAL A 186 -3.04 5.10 15.46
CA VAL A 186 -2.33 4.82 16.72
C VAL A 186 -1.06 3.97 16.55
N GLU A 187 -0.95 3.22 15.46
CA GLU A 187 0.26 2.50 15.08
C GLU A 187 1.46 3.42 14.89
N GLY A 188 1.23 4.70 14.55
CA GLY A 188 2.29 5.71 14.43
C GLY A 188 3.15 5.83 15.69
N ALA A 189 2.55 5.73 16.88
CA ALA A 189 3.29 5.72 18.14
C ALA A 189 4.26 4.53 18.24
N THR A 190 3.85 3.35 17.75
CA THR A 190 4.69 2.15 17.72
C THR A 190 5.83 2.26 16.71
N ASP A 191 5.57 2.93 15.59
CA ASP A 191 6.59 3.20 14.57
C ASP A 191 7.68 4.12 15.12
N PHE A 192 7.28 5.16 15.85
CA PHE A 192 8.23 6.01 16.59
C PHE A 192 9.00 5.25 17.68
N GLN A 193 8.36 4.32 18.39
CA GLN A 193 9.08 3.44 19.33
C GLN A 193 10.10 2.56 18.62
N ALA A 194 9.78 2.01 17.44
CA ALA A 194 10.73 1.24 16.64
C ALA A 194 11.95 2.09 16.26
N MET A 195 11.74 3.36 15.86
CA MET A 195 12.84 4.30 15.60
C MET A 195 13.68 4.57 16.85
N GLN A 196 13.05 4.75 18.01
CA GLN A 196 13.75 4.97 19.29
C GLN A 196 14.57 3.76 19.72
N THR A 197 14.18 2.54 19.35
CA THR A 197 14.95 1.32 19.64
C THR A 197 16.08 1.07 18.63
N GLY A 198 16.37 2.02 17.75
CA GLY A 198 17.48 1.97 16.81
C GLY A 198 17.18 1.21 15.52
N HIS A 199 15.90 0.94 15.20
CA HIS A 199 15.50 0.36 13.92
C HIS A 199 15.12 1.48 12.95
N PRO A 200 15.85 1.69 11.84
CA PRO A 200 15.46 2.64 10.82
C PRO A 200 14.13 2.24 10.17
N VAL A 201 13.22 3.20 10.10
CA VAL A 201 11.88 3.01 9.52
C VAL A 201 11.75 3.83 8.25
N ILE A 202 11.21 3.22 7.21
CA ILE A 202 10.82 3.91 5.98
C ILE A 202 9.31 3.75 5.84
N ALA A 203 8.59 4.87 5.84
CA ALA A 203 7.13 4.81 5.82
C ALA A 203 6.50 5.89 4.95
N THR A 204 5.26 5.65 4.53
CA THR A 204 4.42 6.73 4.00
C THR A 204 3.46 7.25 5.07
N PHE A 205 3.18 8.54 5.02
CA PHE A 205 2.31 9.20 5.97
C PHE A 205 1.29 10.10 5.27
N HIS A 206 0.04 10.05 5.74
CA HIS A 206 -1.02 10.91 5.22
C HIS A 206 -1.03 12.24 5.99
N ALA A 207 -0.37 13.23 5.47
CA ALA A 207 -0.40 14.59 6.01
C ALA A 207 -0.24 15.63 4.89
N SER A 208 -0.97 16.73 4.99
CA SER A 208 -0.87 17.87 4.06
C SER A 208 0.34 18.78 4.35
N SER A 209 1.04 18.58 5.49
CA SER A 209 2.26 19.28 5.83
C SER A 209 3.06 18.52 6.87
N ILE A 210 4.37 18.83 6.97
CA ILE A 210 5.27 18.26 7.98
C ILE A 210 4.79 18.59 9.39
N VAL A 211 4.30 19.80 9.62
CA VAL A 211 3.79 20.24 10.93
C VAL A 211 2.60 19.35 11.36
N LYS A 212 1.64 19.10 10.47
CA LYS A 212 0.52 18.22 10.76
C LYS A 212 0.92 16.76 10.95
N MET A 213 2.00 16.32 10.30
CA MET A 213 2.56 14.98 10.51
C MET A 213 3.12 14.82 11.94
N ILE A 214 3.80 15.83 12.44
CA ILE A 214 4.40 15.80 13.79
C ILE A 214 3.35 15.95 14.91
N GLN A 215 2.25 16.64 14.62
CA GLN A 215 1.15 16.87 15.59
C GLN A 215 0.16 15.69 15.70
N ARG A 216 0.28 14.68 14.84
CA ARG A 216 -0.62 13.52 14.76
C ARG A 216 0.02 12.27 15.35
#